data_70301ed64f9a41c972c1a04e6374dc92
#
_entry.id   70301ed64f9a41c972c1a04e6374dc92
#
_cell.length_a   1.000
_cell.length_b   1.000
_cell.length_c   1.000
_cell.angle_alpha   90.00
_cell.angle_beta   90.00
_cell.angle_gamma   90.00
#
_symmetry.space_group_name_H-M   'P 1'
#
loop_
_entity.id
_entity.type
_entity.pdbx_description
1 polymer ?
#
loop_
_entity_poly.entity_id
_entity_poly.type
_entity_poly.pdbx_seq_one_letter_code
_entity_poly.pdbx_strand_id
1 'polypeptide(L)'
;MILHKGETLFLQGETGPLYHLRSGLLKIVRVHQDGSQILVNLIIPNEIIPHHSLISPNPYYGTAIALITCEVDVLPAATWYEELEDNPERYRAIALLLQDKLRMMQQRIDQVTEVTPAEKLRKLQAWFQAFISPATLTDVLTQDEIGQFLGLRRETINRLLRSQAGSK
;
A
#
# COMPACT_ATOMS: atom_id res chain seq x y z
N MET A 1 13.00 -1.33 13.11
CA MET A 1 12.53 -2.70 13.43
C MET A 1 12.44 -3.52 12.17
N ILE A 2 12.54 -4.84 12.29
CA ILE A 2 12.36 -5.78 11.16
C ILE A 2 11.01 -6.47 11.34
N LEU A 3 10.26 -6.60 10.26
CA LEU A 3 9.02 -7.36 10.18
C LEU A 3 9.21 -8.47 9.16
N HIS A 4 8.83 -9.69 9.51
CA HIS A 4 8.82 -10.81 8.57
C HIS A 4 7.49 -10.89 7.82
N LYS A 5 7.51 -11.59 6.69
CA LYS A 5 6.30 -11.82 5.87
C LYS A 5 5.13 -12.33 6.72
N GLY A 6 3.99 -11.66 6.62
CA GLY A 6 2.76 -11.97 7.33
C GLY A 6 2.61 -11.30 8.70
N GLU A 7 3.67 -10.68 9.24
CA GLU A 7 3.59 -9.95 10.50
C GLU A 7 2.83 -8.62 10.33
N THR A 8 2.09 -8.26 11.38
CA THR A 8 1.30 -7.04 11.44
C THR A 8 2.11 -5.91 12.08
N LEU A 9 2.16 -4.76 11.40
CA LEU A 9 2.79 -3.55 11.91
C LEU A 9 1.87 -2.79 12.87
N PHE A 10 0.61 -2.61 12.49
CA PHE A 10 -0.44 -1.98 13.30
C PHE A 10 -1.83 -2.45 12.87
N LEU A 11 -2.80 -2.31 13.75
CA LEU A 11 -4.19 -2.74 13.53
C LEU A 11 -5.12 -1.55 13.22
N GLN A 12 -6.12 -1.81 12.40
CA GLN A 12 -7.19 -0.84 12.10
C GLN A 12 -7.87 -0.35 13.36
N GLY A 13 -8.07 0.96 13.48
CA GLY A 13 -8.76 1.61 14.59
C GLY A 13 -7.88 1.94 15.80
N GLU A 14 -6.68 1.38 15.89
CA GLU A 14 -5.70 1.77 16.90
C GLU A 14 -5.10 3.15 16.58
N THR A 15 -4.51 3.77 17.60
CA THR A 15 -3.70 4.99 17.49
C THR A 15 -2.28 4.68 17.93
N GLY A 16 -1.30 5.36 17.32
CA GLY A 16 0.10 5.10 17.66
C GLY A 16 1.07 5.96 16.85
N PRO A 17 2.33 5.51 16.74
CA PRO A 17 3.36 6.22 16.00
C PRO A 17 3.12 6.23 14.50
N LEU A 18 3.89 7.06 13.81
CA LEU A 18 4.06 6.93 12.37
C LEU A 18 5.21 5.97 12.09
N TYR A 19 5.30 5.51 10.85
CA TYR A 19 6.30 4.54 10.45
C TYR A 19 6.91 4.92 9.10
N HIS A 20 8.23 4.83 8.97
CA HIS A 20 8.91 5.00 7.70
C HIS A 20 9.36 3.63 7.18
N LEU A 21 8.82 3.20 6.04
CA LEU A 21 9.23 1.96 5.39
C LEU A 21 10.55 2.18 4.66
N ARG A 22 11.65 1.61 5.18
CA ARG A 22 12.99 1.67 4.57
C ARG A 22 13.12 0.73 3.39
N SER A 23 12.67 -0.51 3.60
CA SER A 23 12.72 -1.56 2.59
C SER A 23 11.58 -2.55 2.76
N GLY A 24 11.27 -3.31 1.73
CA GLY A 24 10.19 -4.29 1.75
C GLY A 24 8.90 -3.79 1.10
N LEU A 25 7.79 -4.42 1.43
CA LEU A 25 6.46 -4.09 0.91
C LEU A 25 5.42 -4.41 1.97
N LEU A 26 4.57 -3.44 2.29
CA LEU A 26 3.42 -3.63 3.17
C LEU A 26 2.13 -3.58 2.35
N LYS A 27 1.13 -4.34 2.77
CA LYS A 27 -0.26 -4.16 2.34
C LYS A 27 -1.07 -3.50 3.45
N ILE A 28 -2.02 -2.65 3.05
CA ILE A 28 -3.05 -2.13 3.95
C ILE A 28 -4.36 -2.85 3.63
N VAL A 29 -4.91 -3.53 4.62
CA VAL A 29 -6.21 -4.19 4.50
C VAL A 29 -7.23 -3.51 5.41
N ARG A 30 -8.46 -3.37 4.90
CA ARG A 30 -9.61 -2.98 5.73
C ARG A 30 -10.43 -4.19 6.08
N VAL A 31 -10.81 -4.26 7.35
CA VAL A 31 -11.76 -5.23 7.85
C VAL A 31 -13.13 -4.54 7.94
N HIS A 32 -14.13 -5.08 7.26
CA HIS A 32 -15.51 -4.62 7.35
C HIS A 32 -16.22 -5.21 8.57
N GLN A 33 -17.40 -4.69 8.89
CA GLN A 33 -18.19 -5.16 10.04
C GLN A 33 -18.59 -6.64 9.93
N ASP A 34 -18.73 -7.17 8.73
CA ASP A 34 -19.02 -8.57 8.45
C ASP A 34 -17.78 -9.48 8.52
N GLY A 35 -16.60 -8.94 8.86
CA GLY A 35 -15.34 -9.66 8.93
C GLY A 35 -14.64 -9.83 7.59
N SER A 36 -15.21 -9.39 6.47
CA SER A 36 -14.55 -9.43 5.17
C SER A 36 -13.35 -8.46 5.14
N GLN A 37 -12.29 -8.86 4.45
CA GLN A 37 -11.08 -8.05 4.31
C GLN A 37 -10.92 -7.60 2.86
N ILE A 38 -10.56 -6.34 2.68
CA ILE A 38 -10.27 -5.76 1.37
C ILE A 38 -8.87 -5.17 1.38
N LEU A 39 -8.06 -5.55 0.40
CA LEU A 39 -6.78 -4.93 0.13
C LEU A 39 -7.00 -3.52 -0.46
N VAL A 40 -6.70 -2.49 0.34
CA VAL A 40 -6.95 -1.10 -0.05
C VAL A 40 -5.71 -0.38 -0.57
N ASN A 41 -4.51 -0.77 -0.13
CA ASN A 41 -3.28 -0.12 -0.59
C ASN A 41 -2.06 -1.03 -0.48
N LEU A 42 -1.01 -0.69 -1.25
CA LEU A 42 0.34 -1.22 -1.15
C LEU A 42 1.27 -0.07 -0.79
N ILE A 43 2.15 -0.28 0.18
CA ILE A 43 3.12 0.70 0.66
C ILE A 43 4.49 0.25 0.21
N ILE A 44 5.17 1.11 -0.54
CA ILE A 44 6.50 0.88 -1.12
C ILE A 44 7.59 1.55 -0.27
N PRO A 45 8.87 1.20 -0.47
CA PRO A 45 9.98 1.85 0.24
C PRO A 45 9.98 3.38 0.14
N ASN A 46 10.49 4.02 1.18
CA ASN A 46 10.57 5.47 1.41
C ASN A 46 9.22 6.16 1.68
N GLU A 47 8.16 5.41 1.96
CA GLU A 47 6.89 5.98 2.39
C GLU A 47 6.83 6.12 3.92
N ILE A 48 6.26 7.24 4.39
CA ILE A 48 5.89 7.45 5.78
C ILE A 48 4.39 7.24 5.93
N ILE A 49 3.99 6.34 6.78
CA ILE A 49 2.60 5.94 7.00
C ILE A 49 2.20 6.06 8.48
N PRO A 50 0.89 6.20 8.74
CA PRO A 50 -0.22 6.33 7.80
C PRO A 50 -0.31 7.74 7.19
N HIS A 51 -0.54 7.82 5.88
CA HIS A 51 -0.54 9.09 5.14
C HIS A 51 -1.57 10.10 5.67
N HIS A 52 -2.73 9.62 6.11
CA HIS A 52 -3.82 10.47 6.66
C HIS A 52 -3.52 11.04 8.05
N SER A 53 -2.41 10.63 8.66
CA SER A 53 -1.96 11.11 9.98
C SER A 53 -0.66 11.91 9.91
N LEU A 54 -0.19 12.28 8.72
CA LEU A 54 1.06 13.03 8.59
C LEU A 54 0.98 14.46 9.11
N ILE A 55 -0.21 15.06 9.13
CA ILE A 55 -0.46 16.45 9.59
C ILE A 55 -1.11 16.48 10.98
N SER A 56 -2.02 15.55 11.24
CA SER A 56 -2.76 15.47 12.52
C SER A 56 -3.03 14.02 12.89
N PRO A 57 -3.09 13.69 14.19
CA PRO A 57 -3.30 12.33 14.64
C PRO A 57 -4.71 11.84 14.27
N ASN A 58 -4.76 10.62 13.71
CA ASN A 58 -6.00 9.92 13.41
C ASN A 58 -5.82 8.42 13.70
N PRO A 59 -6.88 7.69 14.07
CA PRO A 59 -6.83 6.24 14.17
C PRO A 59 -6.44 5.60 12.83
N TYR A 60 -5.72 4.49 12.89
CA TYR A 60 -5.27 3.79 11.69
C TYR A 60 -6.47 3.33 10.84
N TYR A 61 -6.48 3.74 9.57
CA TYR A 61 -7.59 3.48 8.64
C TYR A 61 -7.75 2.00 8.27
N GLY A 62 -6.66 1.25 8.33
CA GLY A 62 -6.62 -0.17 8.03
C GLY A 62 -5.47 -0.85 8.78
N THR A 63 -5.36 -2.15 8.66
CA THR A 63 -4.29 -2.97 9.22
C THR A 63 -3.13 -3.06 8.24
N ALA A 64 -1.91 -2.77 8.68
CA ALA A 64 -0.70 -2.90 7.87
C ALA A 64 -0.03 -4.25 8.12
N ILE A 65 0.23 -5.01 7.05
CA ILE A 65 0.79 -6.36 7.09
C ILE A 65 1.96 -6.46 6.11
N ALA A 66 3.07 -7.07 6.54
CA ALA A 66 4.24 -7.29 5.71
C ALA A 66 3.98 -8.37 4.63
N LEU A 67 4.20 -8.03 3.37
CA LEU A 67 4.10 -8.94 2.23
C LEU A 67 5.42 -9.69 1.97
N ILE A 68 6.53 -9.04 2.26
CA ILE A 68 7.89 -9.57 2.29
C ILE A 68 8.57 -9.05 3.55
N THR A 69 9.79 -9.45 3.83
CA THR A 69 10.56 -8.87 4.95
C THR A 69 10.70 -7.36 4.76
N CYS A 70 10.35 -6.60 5.79
CA CYS A 70 10.37 -5.15 5.81
C CYS A 70 11.31 -4.62 6.88
N GLU A 71 11.99 -3.53 6.58
CA GLU A 71 12.73 -2.72 7.54
C GLU A 71 11.98 -1.41 7.75
N VAL A 72 11.64 -1.09 9.01
CA VAL A 72 10.76 0.02 9.38
C VAL A 72 11.37 0.82 10.51
N ASP A 73 11.41 2.15 10.37
CA ASP A 73 11.67 3.06 11.47
C ASP A 73 10.36 3.44 12.14
N VAL A 74 10.37 3.49 13.47
CA VAL A 74 9.25 3.96 14.27
C VAL A 74 9.45 5.45 14.55
N LEU A 75 8.47 6.27 14.21
CA LEU A 75 8.47 7.72 14.40
C LEU A 75 7.45 8.07 15.49
N PRO A 76 7.88 8.39 16.73
CA PRO A 76 6.96 8.71 17.81
C PRO A 76 6.04 9.88 17.45
N ALA A 77 4.73 9.71 17.61
CA ALA A 77 3.73 10.68 17.17
C ALA A 77 3.92 12.05 17.85
N ALA A 78 4.20 12.07 19.16
CA ALA A 78 4.42 13.32 19.89
C ALA A 78 5.57 14.13 19.28
N THR A 79 6.75 13.52 19.14
CA THR A 79 7.93 14.15 18.52
C THR A 79 7.65 14.60 17.10
N TRP A 80 6.93 13.77 16.31
CA TRP A 80 6.58 14.10 14.93
C TRP A 80 5.75 15.38 14.83
N TYR A 81 4.70 15.52 15.65
CA TYR A 81 3.81 16.69 15.58
C TYR A 81 4.43 17.94 16.22
N GLU A 82 5.21 17.80 17.32
CA GLU A 82 5.99 18.91 17.87
C GLU A 82 6.95 19.49 16.84
N GLU A 83 7.71 18.65 16.14
CA GLU A 83 8.62 19.10 15.09
C GLU A 83 7.90 19.76 13.89
N LEU A 84 6.63 19.39 13.65
CA LEU A 84 5.81 20.05 12.62
C LEU A 84 5.41 21.46 13.03
N GLU A 85 4.99 21.66 14.28
CA GLU A 85 4.56 22.97 14.78
C GLU A 85 5.72 23.98 14.75
N ASP A 86 6.92 23.53 15.08
CA ASP A 86 8.10 24.37 15.14
C ASP A 86 8.78 24.63 13.79
N ASN A 87 8.39 23.91 12.72
CA ASN A 87 9.09 23.98 11.44
C ASN A 87 8.15 24.10 10.23
N PRO A 88 7.85 25.32 9.76
CA PRO A 88 6.97 25.52 8.59
C PRO A 88 7.47 24.84 7.29
N GLU A 89 8.79 24.73 7.09
CA GLU A 89 9.35 24.05 5.92
C GLU A 89 9.02 22.54 5.93
N ARG A 90 8.90 21.94 7.10
CA ARG A 90 8.48 20.56 7.25
C ARG A 90 7.03 20.35 6.82
N TYR A 91 6.14 21.28 7.16
CA TYR A 91 4.77 21.28 6.63
C TYR A 91 4.75 21.29 5.11
N ARG A 92 5.57 22.14 4.49
CA ARG A 92 5.68 22.21 3.03
C ARG A 92 6.18 20.90 2.43
N ALA A 93 7.19 20.29 3.03
CA ALA A 93 7.72 18.99 2.57
C ALA A 93 6.63 17.88 2.65
N ILE A 94 5.85 17.85 3.74
CA ILE A 94 4.76 16.89 3.90
C ILE A 94 3.62 17.18 2.92
N ALA A 95 3.28 18.46 2.67
CA ALA A 95 2.27 18.82 1.69
C ALA A 95 2.65 18.31 0.28
N LEU A 96 3.91 18.43 -0.11
CA LEU A 96 4.42 17.90 -1.39
C LEU A 96 4.33 16.37 -1.43
N LEU A 97 4.70 15.69 -0.35
CA LEU A 97 4.55 14.25 -0.24
C LEU A 97 3.08 13.81 -0.38
N LEU A 98 2.16 14.50 0.29
CA LEU A 98 0.72 14.23 0.17
C LEU A 98 0.19 14.51 -1.24
N GLN A 99 0.69 15.54 -1.91
CA GLN A 99 0.35 15.82 -3.31
C GLN A 99 0.78 14.67 -4.23
N ASP A 100 1.97 14.12 -4.04
CA ASP A 100 2.45 12.97 -4.82
C ASP A 100 1.62 11.72 -4.52
N LYS A 101 1.22 11.51 -3.25
CA LYS A 101 0.29 10.42 -2.89
C LYS A 101 -1.08 10.59 -3.54
N LEU A 102 -1.61 11.79 -3.60
CA LEU A 102 -2.87 12.08 -4.30
C LEU A 102 -2.77 11.72 -5.79
N ARG A 103 -1.66 12.05 -6.46
CA ARG A 103 -1.40 11.63 -7.86
C ARG A 103 -1.36 10.11 -8.01
N MET A 104 -0.68 9.42 -7.11
CA MET A 104 -0.66 7.95 -7.11
C MET A 104 -2.07 7.36 -6.96
N MET A 105 -2.89 7.93 -6.07
CA MET A 105 -4.29 7.51 -5.92
C MET A 105 -5.13 7.76 -7.17
N GLN A 106 -4.93 8.88 -7.85
CA GLN A 106 -5.57 9.17 -9.15
C GLN A 106 -5.18 8.14 -10.21
N GLN A 107 -3.89 7.85 -10.35
CA GLN A 107 -3.40 6.80 -11.26
C GLN A 107 -4.00 5.43 -10.94
N ARG A 108 -4.21 5.14 -9.65
CA ARG A 108 -4.86 3.90 -9.24
C ARG A 108 -6.34 3.88 -9.61
N ILE A 109 -7.06 4.99 -9.45
CA ILE A 109 -8.44 5.11 -9.91
C ILE A 109 -8.51 4.85 -11.41
N ASP A 110 -7.64 5.47 -12.21
CA ASP A 110 -7.55 5.24 -13.66
C ASP A 110 -7.28 3.75 -13.98
N GLN A 111 -6.44 3.11 -13.17
CA GLN A 111 -6.14 1.68 -13.33
C GLN A 111 -7.37 0.79 -13.07
N VAL A 112 -8.14 1.04 -11.98
CA VAL A 112 -9.31 0.22 -11.66
C VAL A 112 -10.52 0.55 -12.52
N THR A 113 -10.56 1.72 -13.12
CA THR A 113 -11.62 2.15 -14.07
C THR A 113 -11.32 1.77 -15.50
N GLU A 114 -10.14 1.20 -15.79
CA GLU A 114 -9.80 0.70 -17.12
C GLU A 114 -10.86 -0.27 -17.67
N VAL A 115 -11.11 -0.21 -18.97
CA VAL A 115 -12.23 -0.91 -19.63
C VAL A 115 -12.05 -2.42 -19.57
N THR A 116 -10.84 -2.93 -19.83
CA THR A 116 -10.61 -4.37 -19.90
C THR A 116 -9.87 -4.93 -18.69
N PRO A 117 -10.28 -6.10 -18.18
CA PRO A 117 -9.57 -6.78 -17.10
C PRO A 117 -8.09 -7.07 -17.41
N ALA A 118 -7.77 -7.36 -18.68
CA ALA A 118 -6.41 -7.61 -19.11
C ALA A 118 -5.53 -6.37 -18.97
N GLU A 119 -6.05 -5.20 -19.35
CA GLU A 119 -5.34 -3.94 -19.25
C GLU A 119 -5.14 -3.50 -17.78
N LYS A 120 -6.14 -3.71 -16.92
CA LYS A 120 -5.99 -3.50 -15.48
C LYS A 120 -4.82 -4.30 -14.91
N LEU A 121 -4.77 -5.59 -15.21
CA LEU A 121 -3.70 -6.48 -14.75
C LEU A 121 -2.34 -6.06 -15.32
N ARG A 122 -2.26 -5.73 -16.61
CA ARG A 122 -1.02 -5.28 -17.26
C ARG A 122 -0.46 -4.01 -16.61
N LYS A 123 -1.31 -3.02 -16.33
CA LYS A 123 -0.90 -1.78 -15.65
C LYS A 123 -0.41 -2.05 -14.23
N LEU A 124 -1.08 -2.92 -13.48
CA LEU A 124 -0.63 -3.30 -12.13
C LEU A 124 0.73 -4.03 -12.19
N GLN A 125 0.92 -4.95 -13.13
CA GLN A 125 2.19 -5.66 -13.32
C GLN A 125 3.33 -4.68 -13.66
N ALA A 126 3.08 -3.71 -14.55
CA ALA A 126 4.07 -2.68 -14.91
C ALA A 126 4.43 -1.80 -13.71
N TRP A 127 3.44 -1.36 -12.94
CA TRP A 127 3.67 -0.60 -11.71
C TRP A 127 4.49 -1.42 -10.69
N PHE A 128 4.09 -2.67 -10.46
CA PHE A 128 4.78 -3.56 -9.54
C PHE A 128 6.24 -3.79 -9.93
N GLN A 129 6.50 -4.02 -11.23
CA GLN A 129 7.85 -4.16 -11.77
C GLN A 129 8.73 -2.91 -11.55
N ALA A 130 8.14 -1.73 -11.66
CA ALA A 130 8.87 -0.47 -11.49
C ALA A 130 9.32 -0.23 -10.04
N PHE A 131 8.55 -0.71 -9.05
CA PHE A 131 8.80 -0.39 -7.64
C PHE A 131 9.29 -1.58 -6.79
N ILE A 132 9.06 -2.81 -7.21
CA ILE A 132 9.26 -4.01 -6.38
C ILE A 132 10.21 -5.03 -7.04
N SER A 133 10.78 -4.71 -8.20
CA SER A 133 11.77 -5.60 -8.85
C SER A 133 12.87 -6.06 -7.85
N PRO A 134 13.33 -7.34 -7.90
CA PRO A 134 13.03 -8.35 -8.93
C PRO A 134 11.78 -9.21 -8.67
N ALA A 135 11.09 -9.06 -7.55
CA ALA A 135 9.89 -9.85 -7.26
C ALA A 135 8.76 -9.57 -8.25
N THR A 136 8.02 -10.60 -8.64
CA THR A 136 6.84 -10.45 -9.49
C THR A 136 5.57 -10.27 -8.66
N LEU A 137 4.52 -9.75 -9.28
CA LEU A 137 3.23 -9.54 -8.63
C LEU A 137 2.71 -10.84 -7.97
N THR A 138 2.85 -11.98 -8.64
CA THR A 138 2.36 -13.28 -8.19
C THR A 138 3.25 -13.97 -7.15
N ASP A 139 4.48 -13.52 -6.95
CA ASP A 139 5.34 -13.99 -5.86
C ASP A 139 4.91 -13.44 -4.51
N VAL A 140 4.24 -12.29 -4.54
CA VAL A 140 3.96 -11.48 -3.36
C VAL A 140 2.47 -11.44 -3.01
N LEU A 141 1.60 -11.31 -4.02
CA LEU A 141 0.14 -11.25 -3.84
C LEU A 141 -0.53 -12.53 -4.33
N THR A 142 -1.54 -12.96 -3.58
CA THR A 142 -2.44 -14.02 -4.03
C THR A 142 -3.35 -13.51 -5.16
N GLN A 143 -3.90 -14.42 -5.95
CA GLN A 143 -4.85 -14.07 -7.01
C GLN A 143 -6.11 -13.38 -6.47
N ASP A 144 -6.51 -13.71 -5.25
CA ASP A 144 -7.63 -13.06 -4.57
C ASP A 144 -7.30 -11.61 -4.22
N GLU A 145 -6.13 -11.35 -3.63
CA GLU A 145 -5.63 -10.00 -3.33
C GLU A 145 -5.47 -9.14 -4.59
N ILE A 146 -4.94 -9.72 -5.67
CA ILE A 146 -4.87 -9.04 -6.98
C ILE A 146 -6.27 -8.69 -7.48
N GLY A 147 -7.21 -9.62 -7.34
CA GLY A 147 -8.61 -9.40 -7.68
C GLY A 147 -9.24 -8.27 -6.88
N GLN A 148 -9.10 -8.29 -5.56
CA GLN A 148 -9.57 -7.23 -4.66
C GLN A 148 -8.97 -5.86 -5.04
N PHE A 149 -7.68 -5.82 -5.30
CA PHE A 149 -6.97 -4.60 -5.67
C PHE A 149 -7.42 -4.01 -7.01
N LEU A 150 -7.83 -4.83 -7.97
CA LEU A 150 -8.29 -4.42 -9.30
C LEU A 150 -9.81 -4.35 -9.46
N GLY A 151 -10.58 -4.69 -8.42
CA GLY A 151 -12.03 -4.81 -8.52
C GLY A 151 -12.47 -5.93 -9.46
N LEU A 152 -11.74 -7.05 -9.47
CA LEU A 152 -11.98 -8.22 -10.31
C LEU A 152 -12.16 -9.49 -9.47
N ARG A 153 -12.90 -10.46 -10.00
CA ARG A 153 -13.01 -11.77 -9.35
C ARG A 153 -11.72 -12.58 -9.50
N ARG A 154 -11.40 -13.40 -8.52
CA ARG A 154 -10.24 -14.30 -8.52
C ARG A 154 -10.16 -15.17 -9.79
N GLU A 155 -11.31 -15.70 -10.25
CA GLU A 155 -11.38 -16.53 -11.45
C GLU A 155 -10.96 -15.78 -12.72
N THR A 156 -11.28 -14.48 -12.78
CA THR A 156 -10.85 -13.60 -13.87
C THR A 156 -9.33 -13.43 -13.86
N ILE A 157 -8.74 -13.19 -12.69
CA ILE A 157 -7.29 -13.09 -12.53
C ILE A 157 -6.61 -14.40 -12.94
N ASN A 158 -7.10 -15.54 -12.44
CA ASN A 158 -6.56 -16.86 -12.80
C ASN A 158 -6.54 -17.08 -14.32
N ARG A 159 -7.66 -16.80 -14.99
CA ARG A 159 -7.75 -16.94 -16.48
C ARG A 159 -6.76 -16.04 -17.20
N LEU A 160 -6.62 -14.79 -16.78
CA LEU A 160 -5.68 -13.83 -17.41
C LEU A 160 -4.23 -14.26 -17.23
N LEU A 161 -3.84 -14.69 -16.03
CA LEU A 161 -2.48 -15.17 -15.77
C LEU A 161 -2.14 -16.43 -16.57
N ARG A 162 -3.09 -17.36 -16.70
CA ARG A 162 -2.91 -18.57 -17.55
C ARG A 162 -2.75 -18.22 -19.02
N SER A 163 -3.53 -17.28 -19.55
CA SER A 163 -3.39 -16.84 -20.94
C SER A 163 -2.03 -16.20 -21.24
N GLN A 164 -1.48 -15.45 -20.30
CA GLN A 164 -0.13 -14.86 -20.41
C GLN A 164 0.97 -15.94 -20.39
N ALA A 165 0.81 -16.99 -19.60
CA ALA A 165 1.78 -18.09 -19.51
C ALA A 165 1.81 -18.98 -20.76
N GLY A 166 0.67 -19.12 -21.47
CA GLY A 166 0.57 -19.92 -22.68
C GLY A 166 0.98 -19.18 -23.98
N SER A 167 1.31 -17.89 -23.88
CA SER A 167 1.74 -17.04 -25.01
C SER A 167 3.26 -16.83 -25.08
N LYS A 168 4.01 -17.55 -24.26
CA LYS A 168 5.50 -17.64 -24.28
C LYS A 168 5.91 -18.98 -24.96
#